data_6b7eef4cf581f61dfe5a3bbcf4bd39b3
#
_entry.id   6b7eef4cf581f61dfe5a3bbcf4bd39b3
#
_cell.length_a   1.000
_cell.length_b   1.000
_cell.length_c   1.000
_cell.angle_alpha   90.00
_cell.angle_beta   90.00
_cell.angle_gamma   90.00
#
_symmetry.space_group_name_H-M   'P 1'
#
loop_
_entity.id
_entity.type
_entity.pdbx_description
1 polymer ?
#
loop_
_entity_poly.entity_id
_entity_poly.type
_entity_poly.pdbx_seq_one_letter_code
_entity_poly.pdbx_strand_id
1 'polypeptide(L)'
;MPAARNRVAVLSPVAWRTPPRQYGAWETVASNIAEGLVARGWDVTLFATRDSVTRARLRAVVSRGYEEDPTADPKVAEYLHISEVFERASEFDLIHSHYDFMALTYTRLVRTPVLTTIHGFSSPQIMPIYQKYRDGYFVSVSDSDRAPGLNYLATVYNGIDLSLYPLRASPGDDLIFLGRIHPDKGVHLAIEVARLSGMPLVIAGLIQDQTYFREQVEPHVDGRRIRYIGSVGVEGKNALFARARALLHLNTIPERFGLVLAEANAAGVPVVAMDLGSCAEVIEDGRTGFLVDTVPEAVQALERLGEIDPAACRERVRRQFSIDAMIDGYEGVYRTIFEREGERGA
;
A
#
# COMPACT_ATOMS: atom_id res chain seq x y z
N MET A 1 34.74 -18.76 -0.06
CA MET A 1 33.33 -18.55 -0.48
C MET A 1 33.13 -17.07 -0.63
N PRO A 2 32.53 -16.56 -1.71
CA PRO A 2 32.15 -15.16 -1.74
C PRO A 2 31.19 -14.90 -0.56
N ALA A 3 31.38 -13.77 0.13
CA ALA A 3 30.52 -13.37 1.23
C ALA A 3 29.06 -13.40 0.75
N ALA A 4 28.16 -13.96 1.56
CA ALA A 4 26.75 -14.01 1.19
C ALA A 4 26.27 -12.58 0.89
N ARG A 5 25.73 -12.36 -0.32
CA ARG A 5 25.17 -11.07 -0.73
C ARG A 5 23.84 -10.89 0.01
N ASN A 6 23.83 -10.10 1.06
CA ASN A 6 22.65 -9.88 1.90
C ASN A 6 22.51 -8.45 2.44
N ARG A 7 23.33 -7.49 1.97
CA ARG A 7 23.24 -6.08 2.36
C ARG A 7 22.28 -5.35 1.44
N VAL A 8 21.13 -4.96 1.98
CA VAL A 8 20.09 -4.30 1.21
C VAL A 8 19.85 -2.89 1.75
N ALA A 9 19.88 -1.90 0.85
CA ALA A 9 19.34 -0.58 1.12
C ALA A 9 17.86 -0.56 0.75
N VAL A 10 16.97 -0.32 1.68
CA VAL A 10 15.54 -0.06 1.42
C VAL A 10 15.34 1.45 1.40
N LEU A 11 14.99 2.00 0.22
CA LEU A 11 14.74 3.41 0.02
C LEU A 11 13.23 3.68 0.13
N SER A 12 12.80 4.11 1.32
CA SER A 12 11.41 4.52 1.59
C SER A 12 11.16 5.95 1.11
N PRO A 13 9.95 6.34 0.70
CA PRO A 13 9.60 7.74 0.52
C PRO A 13 9.75 8.53 1.83
N VAL A 14 9.81 9.85 1.72
CA VAL A 14 9.91 10.78 2.85
C VAL A 14 8.77 11.78 2.91
N ALA A 15 7.62 11.43 2.33
CA ALA A 15 6.40 12.17 2.53
C ALA A 15 5.93 12.06 3.99
N TRP A 16 6.06 10.87 4.54
CA TRP A 16 5.73 10.55 5.93
C TRP A 16 6.91 9.82 6.59
N ARG A 17 6.89 9.69 7.92
CA ARG A 17 7.83 8.79 8.59
C ARG A 17 7.54 7.31 8.23
N THR A 18 8.51 6.42 8.43
CA THR A 18 8.40 4.97 8.17
C THR A 18 8.49 4.18 9.50
N PRO A 19 7.45 3.40 9.92
CA PRO A 19 6.09 3.40 9.38
C PRO A 19 5.35 4.70 9.72
N PRO A 20 4.33 5.07 8.94
CA PRO A 20 3.57 6.30 9.18
C PRO A 20 2.69 6.17 10.43
N ARG A 21 2.33 7.31 11.07
CA ARG A 21 1.43 7.32 12.22
C ARG A 21 -0.01 7.03 11.84
N GLN A 22 -0.45 7.53 10.69
CA GLN A 22 -1.82 7.41 10.21
C GLN A 22 -1.87 7.05 8.74
N TYR A 23 -1.50 7.96 7.84
CA TYR A 23 -1.50 7.79 6.40
C TYR A 23 -0.07 7.69 5.85
N GLY A 24 0.14 6.86 4.81
CA GLY A 24 1.42 6.63 4.16
C GLY A 24 1.53 5.18 3.68
N ALA A 25 0.88 4.87 2.56
CA ALA A 25 0.80 3.49 2.07
C ALA A 25 2.17 2.93 1.67
N TRP A 26 2.97 3.73 0.97
CA TRP A 26 4.27 3.29 0.47
C TRP A 26 5.29 3.14 1.60
N GLU A 27 5.28 4.07 2.57
CA GLU A 27 6.10 3.98 3.78
C GLU A 27 5.72 2.77 4.64
N THR A 28 4.43 2.42 4.69
CA THR A 28 3.98 1.19 5.37
C THR A 28 4.57 -0.05 4.70
N VAL A 29 4.52 -0.13 3.37
CA VAL A 29 5.08 -1.27 2.62
C VAL A 29 6.60 -1.33 2.77
N ALA A 30 7.30 -0.20 2.65
CA ALA A 30 8.75 -0.14 2.85
C ALA A 30 9.16 -0.58 4.26
N SER A 31 8.39 -0.19 5.29
CA SER A 31 8.57 -0.65 6.67
C SER A 31 8.39 -2.17 6.77
N ASN A 32 7.30 -2.71 6.25
CA ASN A 32 7.00 -4.14 6.30
C ASN A 32 8.08 -4.98 5.60
N ILE A 33 8.64 -4.48 4.50
CA ILE A 33 9.76 -5.12 3.80
C ILE A 33 11.03 -5.06 4.64
N ALA A 34 11.39 -3.89 5.16
CA ALA A 34 12.59 -3.75 5.98
C ALA A 34 12.55 -4.65 7.21
N GLU A 35 11.43 -4.63 7.95
CA GLU A 35 11.24 -5.44 9.15
C GLU A 35 11.20 -6.95 8.86
N GLY A 36 10.53 -7.33 7.77
CA GLY A 36 10.46 -8.73 7.33
C GLY A 36 11.82 -9.28 6.91
N LEU A 37 12.61 -8.52 6.16
CA LEU A 37 13.97 -8.90 5.78
C LEU A 37 14.91 -9.01 6.99
N VAL A 38 14.84 -8.07 7.95
CA VAL A 38 15.60 -8.14 9.21
C VAL A 38 15.24 -9.41 9.99
N ALA A 39 13.95 -9.75 10.05
CA ALA A 39 13.50 -10.98 10.72
C ALA A 39 14.05 -12.25 10.06
N ARG A 40 14.39 -12.20 8.76
CA ARG A 40 14.99 -13.28 7.97
C ARG A 40 16.53 -13.25 7.97
N GLY A 41 17.15 -12.34 8.72
CA GLY A 41 18.61 -12.25 8.90
C GLY A 41 19.34 -11.47 7.80
N TRP A 42 18.64 -10.67 7.00
CA TRP A 42 19.27 -9.74 6.05
C TRP A 42 19.90 -8.55 6.77
N ASP A 43 21.03 -8.07 6.26
CA ASP A 43 21.65 -6.81 6.71
C ASP A 43 20.97 -5.64 5.99
N VAL A 44 19.96 -5.08 6.62
CA VAL A 44 19.10 -4.04 6.05
C VAL A 44 19.49 -2.65 6.57
N THR A 45 19.64 -1.71 5.66
CA THR A 45 19.69 -0.29 5.98
C THR A 45 18.44 0.37 5.40
N LEU A 46 17.57 0.87 6.27
CA LEU A 46 16.40 1.65 5.88
C LEU A 46 16.80 3.12 5.72
N PHE A 47 16.61 3.65 4.53
CA PHE A 47 16.69 5.08 4.26
C PHE A 47 15.28 5.66 4.38
N ALA A 48 15.07 6.52 5.38
CA ALA A 48 13.78 7.12 5.72
C ALA A 48 13.98 8.43 6.49
N THR A 49 12.92 9.02 7.03
CA THR A 49 13.02 10.20 7.89
C THR A 49 13.67 9.84 9.24
N ARG A 50 14.27 10.82 9.91
CA ARG A 50 15.00 10.60 11.18
C ARG A 50 14.12 10.12 12.32
N ASP A 51 12.84 10.48 12.29
CA ASP A 51 11.84 10.04 13.29
C ASP A 51 11.18 8.69 12.95
N SER A 52 11.65 8.03 11.90
CA SER A 52 11.23 6.66 11.56
C SER A 52 11.66 5.65 12.61
N VAL A 53 10.93 4.53 12.71
CA VAL A 53 11.16 3.47 13.70
C VAL A 53 11.36 2.15 12.98
N THR A 54 12.51 1.50 13.20
CA THR A 54 12.87 0.25 12.55
C THR A 54 13.88 -0.55 13.37
N ARG A 55 13.90 -1.87 13.19
CA ARG A 55 14.98 -2.74 13.69
C ARG A 55 16.17 -2.79 12.71
N ALA A 56 15.98 -2.35 11.47
CA ALA A 56 17.06 -2.16 10.53
C ALA A 56 17.99 -1.00 10.95
N ARG A 57 19.13 -0.88 10.29
CA ARG A 57 19.96 0.32 10.45
C ARG A 57 19.27 1.50 9.79
N LEU A 58 18.95 2.55 10.56
CA LEU A 58 18.32 3.75 10.00
C LEU A 58 19.37 4.75 9.49
N ARG A 59 19.18 5.23 8.25
CA ARG A 59 19.88 6.39 7.70
C ARG A 59 18.88 7.46 7.27
N ALA A 60 19.17 8.72 7.61
CA ALA A 60 18.25 9.83 7.37
C ALA A 60 18.99 11.14 7.14
N VAL A 61 18.64 11.84 6.08
CA VAL A 61 19.03 13.23 5.81
C VAL A 61 17.88 14.20 6.06
N VAL A 62 16.65 13.69 6.06
CA VAL A 62 15.41 14.44 6.31
C VAL A 62 14.94 14.17 7.74
N SER A 63 14.61 15.22 8.49
CA SER A 63 14.25 15.09 9.91
C SER A 63 12.85 14.51 10.10
N ARG A 64 11.87 14.96 9.30
CA ARG A 64 10.47 14.55 9.31
C ARG A 64 9.92 14.47 7.89
N GLY A 65 8.81 13.79 7.71
CA GLY A 65 8.10 13.78 6.45
C GLY A 65 7.62 15.17 6.05
N TYR A 66 7.73 15.51 4.77
CA TYR A 66 7.35 16.85 4.30
C TYR A 66 5.83 17.10 4.39
N GLU A 67 5.01 16.08 4.46
CA GLU A 67 3.56 16.20 4.75
C GLU A 67 3.28 16.48 6.24
N GLU A 68 4.27 16.28 7.10
CA GLU A 68 4.21 16.56 8.55
C GLU A 68 5.01 17.83 8.93
N ASP A 69 5.71 18.45 7.98
CA ASP A 69 6.52 19.65 8.17
C ASP A 69 6.20 20.71 7.10
N PRO A 70 5.35 21.69 7.41
CA PRO A 70 4.95 22.72 6.45
C PRO A 70 6.10 23.66 6.00
N THR A 71 7.27 23.57 6.62
CA THR A 71 8.46 24.35 6.24
C THR A 71 9.37 23.63 5.26
N ALA A 72 9.16 22.32 5.06
CA ALA A 72 9.96 21.51 4.15
C ALA A 72 9.54 21.74 2.69
N ASP A 73 10.52 21.87 1.81
CA ASP A 73 10.29 21.78 0.37
C ASP A 73 10.34 20.29 -0.04
N PRO A 74 9.25 19.72 -0.58
CA PRO A 74 9.19 18.30 -0.94
C PRO A 74 10.30 17.90 -1.92
N LYS A 75 10.57 18.70 -2.94
CA LYS A 75 11.59 18.39 -3.95
C LYS A 75 12.99 18.36 -3.35
N VAL A 76 13.32 19.33 -2.50
CA VAL A 76 14.60 19.37 -1.81
C VAL A 76 14.78 18.15 -0.92
N ALA A 77 13.75 17.80 -0.13
CA ALA A 77 13.77 16.64 0.74
C ALA A 77 13.99 15.33 -0.05
N GLU A 78 13.24 15.13 -1.13
CA GLU A 78 13.32 13.94 -1.98
C GLU A 78 14.66 13.81 -2.68
N TYR A 79 15.18 14.89 -3.29
CA TYR A 79 16.47 14.83 -3.98
C TYR A 79 17.64 14.58 -3.03
N LEU A 80 17.67 15.22 -1.86
CA LEU A 80 18.71 14.96 -0.85
C LEU A 80 18.63 13.51 -0.36
N HIS A 81 17.45 13.00 -0.16
CA HIS A 81 17.24 11.64 0.34
C HIS A 81 17.61 10.58 -0.70
N ILE A 82 17.24 10.76 -1.95
CA ILE A 82 17.61 9.84 -3.02
C ILE A 82 19.12 9.87 -3.26
N SER A 83 19.74 11.06 -3.34
CA SER A 83 21.17 11.17 -3.57
C SER A 83 22.00 10.49 -2.48
N GLU A 84 21.60 10.60 -1.20
CA GLU A 84 22.28 9.93 -0.06
C GLU A 84 22.40 8.41 -0.25
N VAL A 85 21.36 7.76 -0.79
CA VAL A 85 21.40 6.32 -1.07
C VAL A 85 22.36 6.00 -2.20
N PHE A 86 22.32 6.77 -3.29
CA PHE A 86 23.11 6.48 -4.49
C PHE A 86 24.60 6.85 -4.30
N GLU A 87 24.92 7.87 -3.51
CA GLU A 87 26.29 8.20 -3.11
C GLU A 87 26.95 7.06 -2.30
N ARG A 88 26.14 6.24 -1.64
CA ARG A 88 26.56 5.08 -0.82
C ARG A 88 26.29 3.74 -1.47
N ALA A 89 25.91 3.72 -2.73
CA ALA A 89 25.49 2.49 -3.42
C ALA A 89 26.48 1.32 -3.25
N SER A 90 27.79 1.59 -3.23
CA SER A 90 28.83 0.56 -3.07
C SER A 90 28.84 -0.13 -1.70
N GLU A 91 28.14 0.42 -0.69
CA GLU A 91 28.00 -0.22 0.62
C GLU A 91 27.03 -1.41 0.57
N PHE A 92 26.20 -1.53 -0.49
CA PHE A 92 25.08 -2.47 -0.61
C PHE A 92 25.28 -3.46 -1.76
N ASP A 93 24.67 -4.62 -1.63
CA ASP A 93 24.59 -5.63 -2.68
C ASP A 93 23.33 -5.43 -3.56
N LEU A 94 22.33 -4.71 -3.03
CA LEU A 94 21.09 -4.33 -3.72
C LEU A 94 20.54 -3.04 -3.11
N ILE A 95 20.00 -2.16 -3.96
CA ILE A 95 19.14 -1.05 -3.55
C ILE A 95 17.71 -1.43 -3.94
N HIS A 96 16.78 -1.44 -2.97
CA HIS A 96 15.35 -1.64 -3.21
C HIS A 96 14.60 -0.32 -3.02
N SER A 97 14.18 0.29 -4.14
CA SER A 97 13.52 1.59 -4.19
C SER A 97 12.01 1.46 -4.15
N HIS A 98 11.38 2.25 -3.29
CA HIS A 98 9.93 2.45 -3.22
C HIS A 98 9.50 3.84 -3.72
N TYR A 99 10.42 4.56 -4.36
CA TYR A 99 10.08 5.81 -5.05
C TYR A 99 9.43 5.51 -6.39
N ASP A 100 8.54 6.41 -6.84
CA ASP A 100 7.97 6.40 -8.17
C ASP A 100 9.10 6.46 -9.23
N PHE A 101 9.22 7.50 -10.02
CA PHE A 101 10.19 7.57 -11.14
C PHE A 101 11.53 8.21 -10.79
N MET A 102 11.62 9.01 -9.74
CA MET A 102 12.79 9.87 -9.48
C MET A 102 14.09 9.08 -9.28
N ALA A 103 14.04 8.00 -8.52
CA ALA A 103 15.21 7.16 -8.27
C ALA A 103 15.74 6.46 -9.53
N LEU A 104 14.90 6.24 -10.55
CA LEU A 104 15.31 5.61 -11.80
C LEU A 104 16.42 6.35 -12.51
N THR A 105 16.46 7.69 -12.40
CA THR A 105 17.46 8.52 -13.06
C THR A 105 18.88 8.31 -12.54
N TYR A 106 19.03 7.71 -11.36
CA TYR A 106 20.31 7.39 -10.74
C TYR A 106 20.79 5.97 -11.04
N THR A 107 19.90 5.07 -11.48
CA THR A 107 20.21 3.63 -11.58
C THR A 107 21.41 3.31 -12.48
N ARG A 108 21.64 4.09 -13.54
CA ARG A 108 22.78 3.90 -14.46
C ARG A 108 24.07 4.61 -14.02
N LEU A 109 24.04 5.32 -12.88
CA LEU A 109 25.20 6.00 -12.31
C LEU A 109 25.95 5.15 -11.30
N VAL A 110 25.39 4.02 -10.90
CA VAL A 110 25.96 3.10 -9.90
C VAL A 110 26.09 1.70 -10.48
N ARG A 111 26.97 0.88 -9.88
CA ARG A 111 27.12 -0.53 -10.26
C ARG A 111 26.22 -1.46 -9.45
N THR A 112 25.81 -1.02 -8.26
CA THR A 112 24.88 -1.78 -7.41
C THR A 112 23.55 -1.90 -8.12
N PRO A 113 23.00 -3.11 -8.27
CA PRO A 113 21.70 -3.30 -8.88
C PRO A 113 20.60 -2.59 -8.09
N VAL A 114 19.62 -2.04 -8.81
CA VAL A 114 18.49 -1.32 -8.23
C VAL A 114 17.21 -2.01 -8.63
N LEU A 115 16.47 -2.50 -7.65
CA LEU A 115 15.10 -2.96 -7.81
C LEU A 115 14.14 -1.80 -7.51
N THR A 116 13.16 -1.59 -8.35
CA THR A 116 12.07 -0.62 -8.11
C THR A 116 10.75 -1.36 -7.96
N THR A 117 10.11 -1.23 -6.80
CA THR A 117 8.70 -1.63 -6.64
C THR A 117 7.82 -0.48 -7.12
N ILE A 118 7.00 -0.76 -8.13
CA ILE A 118 6.04 0.19 -8.67
C ILE A 118 4.73 0.05 -7.87
N HIS A 119 4.40 1.09 -7.10
CA HIS A 119 3.18 1.18 -6.31
C HIS A 119 2.01 1.82 -7.07
N GLY A 120 2.17 2.00 -8.36
CA GLY A 120 1.29 2.71 -9.28
C GLY A 120 2.03 3.84 -9.97
N PHE A 121 1.40 4.37 -10.99
CA PHE A 121 1.95 5.51 -11.74
C PHE A 121 1.23 6.77 -11.29
N SER A 122 2.00 7.79 -10.88
CA SER A 122 1.45 9.07 -10.41
C SER A 122 0.71 9.84 -11.52
N SER A 123 1.17 9.67 -12.77
CA SER A 123 0.48 10.20 -13.95
C SER A 123 0.96 9.51 -15.24
N PRO A 124 0.19 9.54 -16.34
CA PRO A 124 0.66 9.05 -17.65
C PRO A 124 1.90 9.80 -18.18
N GLN A 125 2.12 11.04 -17.75
CA GLN A 125 3.20 11.89 -18.21
C GLN A 125 4.58 11.42 -17.73
N ILE A 126 4.68 10.57 -16.72
CA ILE A 126 5.95 10.02 -16.22
C ILE A 126 6.45 8.82 -17.04
N MET A 127 5.61 8.22 -17.90
CA MET A 127 5.96 7.04 -18.69
C MET A 127 7.23 7.17 -19.53
N PRO A 128 7.60 8.32 -20.10
CA PRO A 128 8.87 8.49 -20.82
C PRO A 128 10.11 8.14 -19.96
N ILE A 129 10.08 8.37 -18.64
CA ILE A 129 11.18 7.99 -17.74
C ILE A 129 11.25 6.48 -17.62
N TYR A 130 10.14 5.82 -17.34
CA TYR A 130 10.07 4.36 -17.25
C TYR A 130 10.52 3.70 -18.57
N GLN A 131 10.08 4.22 -19.70
CA GLN A 131 10.51 3.71 -21.03
C GLN A 131 12.01 3.89 -21.27
N LYS A 132 12.61 4.99 -20.81
CA LYS A 132 14.07 5.20 -20.91
C LYS A 132 14.85 4.17 -20.08
N TYR A 133 14.33 3.76 -18.94
CA TYR A 133 14.96 2.82 -18.00
C TYR A 133 14.26 1.45 -17.98
N ARG A 134 13.57 1.07 -19.07
CA ARG A 134 12.76 -0.16 -19.19
C ARG A 134 13.51 -1.46 -18.96
N ASP A 135 14.83 -1.42 -19.08
CA ASP A 135 15.78 -2.51 -18.83
C ASP A 135 16.14 -2.69 -17.35
N GLY A 136 15.63 -1.80 -16.48
CA GLY A 136 15.77 -1.91 -15.03
C GLY A 136 15.03 -3.11 -14.44
N TYR A 137 15.24 -3.37 -13.16
CA TYR A 137 14.54 -4.41 -12.42
C TYR A 137 13.28 -3.82 -11.78
N PHE A 138 12.11 -4.33 -12.17
CA PHE A 138 10.83 -3.87 -11.69
C PHE A 138 10.04 -5.00 -11.03
N VAL A 139 9.29 -4.65 -9.99
CA VAL A 139 8.23 -5.45 -9.39
C VAL A 139 6.96 -4.62 -9.38
N SER A 140 5.84 -5.24 -9.75
CA SER A 140 4.51 -4.66 -9.59
C SER A 140 3.86 -5.16 -8.30
N VAL A 141 2.99 -4.33 -7.69
CA VAL A 141 2.22 -4.72 -6.51
C VAL A 141 0.92 -5.45 -6.83
N SER A 142 0.55 -5.51 -8.10
CA SER A 142 -0.57 -6.31 -8.64
C SER A 142 -0.34 -6.59 -10.13
N ASP A 143 -1.01 -7.58 -10.68
CA ASP A 143 -0.93 -7.88 -12.12
C ASP A 143 -1.68 -6.83 -12.94
N SER A 144 -2.79 -6.32 -12.43
CA SER A 144 -3.61 -5.29 -13.08
C SER A 144 -2.90 -3.93 -13.21
N ASP A 145 -1.91 -3.64 -12.36
CA ASP A 145 -1.17 -2.36 -12.38
C ASP A 145 0.08 -2.41 -13.27
N ARG A 146 0.35 -3.50 -13.96
CA ARG A 146 1.51 -3.61 -14.85
C ARG A 146 1.34 -2.75 -16.10
N ALA A 147 2.27 -1.80 -16.31
CA ALA A 147 2.32 -1.04 -17.54
C ALA A 147 2.94 -1.88 -18.67
N PRO A 148 2.37 -1.87 -19.90
CA PRO A 148 2.95 -2.54 -21.05
C PRO A 148 4.37 -2.03 -21.37
N GLY A 149 5.26 -2.96 -21.76
CA GLY A 149 6.61 -2.62 -22.23
C GLY A 149 7.67 -2.39 -21.15
N LEU A 150 7.34 -2.59 -19.88
CA LEU A 150 8.31 -2.63 -18.78
C LEU A 150 8.68 -4.08 -18.45
N ASN A 151 9.95 -4.29 -18.06
CA ASN A 151 10.48 -5.61 -17.72
C ASN A 151 10.25 -5.92 -16.23
N TYR A 152 9.05 -6.42 -15.89
CA TYR A 152 8.77 -6.87 -14.53
C TYR A 152 9.40 -8.25 -14.26
N LEU A 153 10.13 -8.37 -13.15
CA LEU A 153 10.64 -9.68 -12.69
C LEU A 153 9.53 -10.52 -12.04
N ALA A 154 8.62 -9.87 -11.35
CA ALA A 154 7.50 -10.53 -10.68
C ALA A 154 6.36 -9.53 -10.39
N THR A 155 5.20 -10.05 -9.99
CA THR A 155 4.23 -9.38 -9.13
C THR A 155 4.47 -9.86 -7.72
N VAL A 156 4.67 -8.93 -6.77
CA VAL A 156 4.77 -9.22 -5.34
C VAL A 156 3.73 -8.39 -4.62
N TYR A 157 2.69 -9.04 -4.14
CA TYR A 157 1.61 -8.38 -3.41
C TYR A 157 2.11 -7.78 -2.09
N ASN A 158 1.54 -6.66 -1.69
CA ASN A 158 1.88 -6.02 -0.43
C ASN A 158 1.48 -6.88 0.76
N GLY A 159 2.38 -6.97 1.75
CA GLY A 159 2.18 -7.76 2.96
C GLY A 159 1.48 -6.99 4.09
N ILE A 160 0.56 -7.66 4.76
CA ILE A 160 -0.14 -7.18 5.94
C ILE A 160 0.41 -7.90 7.18
N ASP A 161 0.73 -7.12 8.22
CA ASP A 161 1.06 -7.68 9.53
C ASP A 161 -0.23 -8.13 10.23
N LEU A 162 -0.50 -9.43 10.20
CA LEU A 162 -1.68 -10.02 10.80
C LEU A 162 -1.76 -9.84 12.33
N SER A 163 -0.64 -9.56 13.00
CA SER A 163 -0.63 -9.32 14.44
C SER A 163 -1.26 -7.98 14.81
N LEU A 164 -1.27 -7.04 13.88
CA LEU A 164 -1.86 -5.72 14.05
C LEU A 164 -3.39 -5.72 13.86
N TYR A 165 -3.97 -6.74 13.24
CA TYR A 165 -5.38 -6.81 12.89
C TYR A 165 -6.03 -8.06 13.52
N PRO A 166 -6.51 -7.98 14.78
CA PRO A 166 -7.18 -9.10 15.42
C PRO A 166 -8.47 -9.48 14.69
N LEU A 167 -8.73 -10.78 14.60
CA LEU A 167 -9.99 -11.26 14.04
C LEU A 167 -11.15 -10.76 14.91
N ARG A 168 -12.15 -10.13 14.28
CA ARG A 168 -13.33 -9.65 15.01
C ARG A 168 -14.14 -10.80 15.61
N ALA A 169 -14.74 -10.59 16.78
CA ALA A 169 -15.50 -11.62 17.48
C ALA A 169 -16.87 -11.89 16.82
N SER A 170 -17.49 -10.86 16.24
CA SER A 170 -18.80 -10.96 15.58
C SER A 170 -18.95 -9.84 14.55
N PRO A 171 -19.83 -9.98 13.54
CA PRO A 171 -20.21 -8.88 12.67
C PRO A 171 -20.83 -7.73 13.45
N GLY A 172 -20.44 -6.51 13.10
CA GLY A 172 -21.09 -5.28 13.58
C GLY A 172 -22.18 -4.78 12.64
N ASP A 173 -22.62 -3.53 12.86
CA ASP A 173 -23.71 -2.92 12.12
C ASP A 173 -23.27 -1.80 11.18
N ASP A 174 -22.06 -1.24 11.38
CA ASP A 174 -21.57 -0.08 10.63
C ASP A 174 -21.00 -0.51 9.26
N LEU A 175 -21.40 0.14 8.18
CA LEU A 175 -20.62 0.20 6.95
C LEU A 175 -19.42 1.10 7.20
N ILE A 176 -18.27 0.75 6.60
CA ILE A 176 -17.05 1.52 6.78
C ILE A 176 -16.50 1.94 5.42
N PHE A 177 -16.10 3.18 5.31
CA PHE A 177 -15.22 3.68 4.28
C PHE A 177 -13.87 4.07 4.90
N LEU A 178 -12.78 3.54 4.35
CA LEU A 178 -11.41 3.85 4.75
C LEU A 178 -10.57 4.24 3.53
N GLY A 179 -10.16 5.50 3.45
CA GLY A 179 -9.35 5.97 2.33
C GLY A 179 -9.27 7.49 2.26
N ARG A 180 -8.48 7.99 1.33
CA ARG A 180 -8.42 9.43 1.04
C ARG A 180 -9.82 9.93 0.64
N ILE A 181 -10.20 11.09 1.14
CA ILE A 181 -11.42 11.76 0.68
C ILE A 181 -11.08 12.48 -0.62
N HIS A 182 -11.35 11.79 -1.71
CA HIS A 182 -11.07 12.19 -3.08
C HIS A 182 -12.09 11.55 -4.02
N PRO A 183 -12.50 12.17 -5.15
CA PRO A 183 -13.45 11.59 -6.10
C PRO A 183 -13.08 10.16 -6.52
N ASP A 184 -11.81 9.89 -6.76
CA ASP A 184 -11.28 8.59 -7.19
C ASP A 184 -11.63 7.44 -6.23
N LYS A 185 -11.83 7.75 -4.93
CA LYS A 185 -12.12 6.76 -3.88
C LYS A 185 -13.61 6.51 -3.67
N GLY A 186 -14.49 7.28 -4.35
CA GLY A 186 -15.91 7.00 -4.40
C GLY A 186 -16.65 7.15 -3.07
N VAL A 187 -16.25 8.10 -2.20
CA VAL A 187 -16.94 8.34 -0.91
C VAL A 187 -18.42 8.64 -1.12
N HIS A 188 -18.76 9.43 -2.15
CA HIS A 188 -20.15 9.74 -2.52
C HIS A 188 -20.95 8.49 -2.86
N LEU A 189 -20.35 7.48 -3.49
CA LEU A 189 -21.00 6.20 -3.78
C LEU A 189 -21.23 5.40 -2.49
N ALA A 190 -20.27 5.42 -1.55
CA ALA A 190 -20.46 4.79 -0.24
C ALA A 190 -21.59 5.45 0.56
N ILE A 191 -21.73 6.77 0.48
CA ILE A 191 -22.84 7.52 1.06
C ILE A 191 -24.17 7.11 0.40
N GLU A 192 -24.19 6.96 -0.91
CA GLU A 192 -25.40 6.52 -1.64
C GLU A 192 -25.82 5.10 -1.22
N VAL A 193 -24.87 4.15 -1.16
CA VAL A 193 -25.13 2.80 -0.67
C VAL A 193 -25.69 2.81 0.76
N ALA A 194 -25.11 3.61 1.67
CA ALA A 194 -25.58 3.72 3.04
C ALA A 194 -27.01 4.29 3.12
N ARG A 195 -27.35 5.24 2.26
CA ARG A 195 -28.72 5.82 2.20
C ARG A 195 -29.74 4.84 1.65
N LEU A 196 -29.39 4.12 0.58
CA LEU A 196 -30.30 3.14 -0.05
C LEU A 196 -30.53 1.91 0.85
N SER A 197 -29.48 1.42 1.52
CA SER A 197 -29.59 0.28 2.45
C SER A 197 -30.14 0.65 3.82
N GLY A 198 -30.16 1.95 4.16
CA GLY A 198 -30.55 2.43 5.49
C GLY A 198 -29.54 2.11 6.60
N MET A 199 -28.36 1.58 6.25
CA MET A 199 -27.31 1.22 7.21
C MET A 199 -26.46 2.43 7.61
N PRO A 200 -25.92 2.48 8.84
CA PRO A 200 -25.00 3.53 9.25
C PRO A 200 -23.64 3.39 8.52
N LEU A 201 -23.00 4.55 8.22
CA LEU A 201 -21.70 4.63 7.57
C LEU A 201 -20.73 5.44 8.40
N VAL A 202 -19.54 4.89 8.62
CA VAL A 202 -18.40 5.62 9.19
C VAL A 202 -17.36 5.85 8.11
N ILE A 203 -17.08 7.12 7.85
CA ILE A 203 -16.09 7.57 6.88
C ILE A 203 -14.83 7.97 7.63
N ALA A 204 -13.69 7.35 7.30
CA ALA A 204 -12.39 7.71 7.88
C ALA A 204 -11.34 7.90 6.79
N GLY A 205 -10.54 8.97 6.90
CA GLY A 205 -9.44 9.25 6.00
C GLY A 205 -9.06 10.71 5.92
N LEU A 206 -7.90 10.94 5.29
CA LEU A 206 -7.39 12.28 5.03
C LEU A 206 -8.22 12.98 3.95
N ILE A 207 -8.63 14.22 4.18
CA ILE A 207 -9.25 15.06 3.15
C ILE A 207 -8.13 15.53 2.21
N GLN A 208 -8.07 14.94 1.02
CA GLN A 208 -7.12 15.34 -0.02
C GLN A 208 -7.72 16.38 -0.97
N ASP A 209 -9.02 16.29 -1.25
CA ASP A 209 -9.77 17.27 -2.03
C ASP A 209 -10.81 17.98 -1.14
N GLN A 210 -10.49 19.20 -0.75
CA GLN A 210 -11.34 20.03 0.11
C GLN A 210 -12.65 20.43 -0.57
N THR A 211 -12.62 20.64 -1.88
CA THR A 211 -13.82 21.02 -2.65
C THR A 211 -14.78 19.84 -2.73
N TYR A 212 -14.25 18.67 -3.09
CA TYR A 212 -15.05 17.45 -3.10
C TYR A 212 -15.64 17.13 -1.72
N PHE A 213 -14.85 17.27 -0.63
CA PHE A 213 -15.36 17.05 0.72
C PHE A 213 -16.55 17.96 1.03
N ARG A 214 -16.41 19.28 0.82
CA ARG A 214 -17.45 20.26 1.12
C ARG A 214 -18.71 20.08 0.28
N GLU A 215 -18.58 19.65 -0.96
CA GLU A 215 -19.71 19.55 -1.89
C GLU A 215 -20.39 18.19 -1.87
N GLN A 216 -19.64 17.10 -1.72
CA GLN A 216 -20.12 15.74 -1.93
C GLN A 216 -20.16 14.88 -0.66
N VAL A 217 -19.51 15.29 0.42
CA VAL A 217 -19.40 14.46 1.64
C VAL A 217 -20.05 15.18 2.83
N GLU A 218 -19.57 16.37 3.16
CA GLU A 218 -19.96 17.13 4.35
C GLU A 218 -21.49 17.35 4.47
N PRO A 219 -22.25 17.67 3.39
CA PRO A 219 -23.71 17.86 3.47
C PRO A 219 -24.48 16.61 3.91
N HIS A 220 -23.86 15.44 3.83
CA HIS A 220 -24.46 14.15 4.20
C HIS A 220 -24.04 13.68 5.59
N VAL A 221 -23.02 14.29 6.20
CA VAL A 221 -22.54 13.96 7.54
C VAL A 221 -23.48 14.53 8.61
N ASP A 222 -24.31 13.67 9.19
CA ASP A 222 -25.31 14.04 10.20
C ASP A 222 -24.84 13.76 11.64
N GLY A 223 -23.64 13.18 11.79
CA GLY A 223 -23.06 12.80 13.08
C GLY A 223 -23.71 11.59 13.75
N ARG A 224 -24.71 10.98 13.14
CA ARG A 224 -25.47 9.82 13.66
C ARG A 224 -25.41 8.63 12.72
N ARG A 225 -26.06 8.72 11.56
CA ARG A 225 -26.08 7.66 10.54
C ARG A 225 -24.86 7.71 9.65
N ILE A 226 -24.45 8.90 9.22
CA ILE A 226 -23.25 9.11 8.42
C ILE A 226 -22.29 9.98 9.25
N ARG A 227 -21.13 9.42 9.59
CA ARG A 227 -20.14 10.04 10.45
C ARG A 227 -18.80 10.14 9.72
N TYR A 228 -18.17 11.31 9.76
CA TYR A 228 -16.78 11.50 9.36
C TYR A 228 -15.94 11.67 10.62
N ILE A 229 -14.86 10.90 10.74
CA ILE A 229 -14.03 10.85 11.97
C ILE A 229 -12.56 11.23 11.74
N GLY A 230 -12.23 11.75 10.54
CA GLY A 230 -10.84 12.10 10.20
C GLY A 230 -9.96 10.88 9.90
N SER A 231 -8.65 11.12 9.83
CA SER A 231 -7.65 10.06 9.62
C SER A 231 -7.48 9.21 10.87
N VAL A 232 -7.25 7.92 10.67
CA VAL A 232 -7.06 6.95 11.76
C VAL A 232 -5.78 6.13 11.54
N GLY A 233 -5.07 5.83 12.63
CA GLY A 233 -3.98 4.86 12.65
C GLY A 233 -4.50 3.43 12.83
N VAL A 234 -3.58 2.49 13.07
CA VAL A 234 -3.90 1.05 13.21
C VAL A 234 -4.93 0.79 14.32
N GLU A 235 -4.78 1.42 15.48
CA GLU A 235 -5.73 1.26 16.60
C GLU A 235 -7.14 1.74 16.22
N GLY A 236 -7.25 2.89 15.54
CA GLY A 236 -8.51 3.40 15.04
C GLY A 236 -9.14 2.50 13.96
N LYS A 237 -8.33 1.96 13.06
CA LYS A 237 -8.79 0.96 12.07
C LYS A 237 -9.35 -0.28 12.78
N ASN A 238 -8.67 -0.80 13.80
CA ASN A 238 -9.13 -1.96 14.57
C ASN A 238 -10.45 -1.69 15.30
N ALA A 239 -10.60 -0.49 15.88
CA ALA A 239 -11.87 -0.10 16.49
C ALA A 239 -13.03 -0.03 15.48
N LEU A 240 -12.75 0.41 14.25
CA LEU A 240 -13.71 0.40 13.15
C LEU A 240 -14.02 -1.02 12.69
N PHE A 241 -13.01 -1.85 12.43
CA PHE A 241 -13.20 -3.24 11.97
C PHE A 241 -13.96 -4.09 12.99
N ALA A 242 -13.76 -3.87 14.28
CA ALA A 242 -14.51 -4.56 15.34
C ALA A 242 -16.02 -4.29 15.27
N ARG A 243 -16.44 -3.16 14.71
CA ARG A 243 -17.84 -2.74 14.58
C ARG A 243 -18.38 -2.84 13.15
N ALA A 244 -17.52 -3.23 12.22
CA ALA A 244 -17.87 -3.25 10.81
C ALA A 244 -18.89 -4.33 10.46
N ARG A 245 -19.87 -3.98 9.65
CA ARG A 245 -20.67 -4.93 8.86
C ARG A 245 -19.89 -5.34 7.62
N ALA A 246 -19.41 -4.32 6.88
CA ALA A 246 -18.56 -4.47 5.70
C ALA A 246 -17.70 -3.23 5.49
N LEU A 247 -16.59 -3.39 4.78
CA LEU A 247 -15.85 -2.29 4.16
C LEU A 247 -16.43 -2.01 2.77
N LEU A 248 -16.75 -0.75 2.48
CA LEU A 248 -17.11 -0.28 1.14
C LEU A 248 -15.87 0.30 0.46
N HIS A 249 -15.52 -0.24 -0.71
CA HIS A 249 -14.38 0.21 -1.52
C HIS A 249 -14.86 0.49 -2.96
N LEU A 250 -15.56 1.60 -3.13
CA LEU A 250 -16.29 1.93 -4.35
C LEU A 250 -15.51 2.93 -5.22
N ASN A 251 -14.23 2.59 -5.48
CA ASN A 251 -13.35 3.41 -6.31
C ASN A 251 -13.94 3.66 -7.69
N THR A 252 -13.68 4.87 -8.25
CA THR A 252 -14.08 5.24 -9.61
C THR A 252 -12.95 5.08 -10.62
N ILE A 253 -11.76 4.75 -10.15
CA ILE A 253 -10.58 4.42 -10.96
C ILE A 253 -9.99 3.08 -10.51
N PRO A 254 -9.22 2.38 -11.38
CA PRO A 254 -8.58 1.12 -11.00
C PRO A 254 -7.73 1.25 -9.73
N GLU A 255 -7.95 0.32 -8.78
CA GLU A 255 -7.12 0.23 -7.58
C GLU A 255 -5.76 -0.40 -7.94
N ARG A 256 -4.69 0.06 -7.27
CA ARG A 256 -3.35 -0.46 -7.52
C ARG A 256 -3.06 -1.76 -6.77
N PHE A 257 -3.40 -1.78 -5.47
CA PHE A 257 -3.41 -2.98 -4.63
C PHE A 257 -4.55 -2.95 -3.62
N GLY A 258 -4.75 -1.79 -2.95
CA GLY A 258 -5.79 -1.65 -1.95
C GLY A 258 -5.42 -2.29 -0.60
N LEU A 259 -4.39 -1.79 0.08
CA LEU A 259 -3.99 -2.26 1.42
C LEU A 259 -5.18 -2.43 2.37
N VAL A 260 -6.13 -1.49 2.33
CA VAL A 260 -7.30 -1.49 3.20
C VAL A 260 -8.22 -2.70 2.97
N LEU A 261 -8.26 -3.26 1.76
CA LEU A 261 -9.01 -4.47 1.43
C LEU A 261 -8.44 -5.66 2.19
N ALA A 262 -7.10 -5.82 2.11
CA ALA A 262 -6.39 -6.89 2.82
C ALA A 262 -6.43 -6.67 4.34
N GLU A 263 -6.32 -5.43 4.83
CA GLU A 263 -6.44 -5.09 6.26
C GLU A 263 -7.83 -5.46 6.80
N ALA A 264 -8.90 -5.14 6.08
CA ALA A 264 -10.28 -5.50 6.44
C ALA A 264 -10.45 -7.02 6.47
N ASN A 265 -10.01 -7.73 5.43
CA ASN A 265 -10.05 -9.18 5.38
C ASN A 265 -9.18 -9.82 6.49
N ALA A 266 -8.03 -9.23 6.85
CA ALA A 266 -7.22 -9.69 7.98
C ALA A 266 -7.99 -9.65 9.30
N ALA A 267 -8.83 -8.63 9.50
CA ALA A 267 -9.73 -8.52 10.65
C ALA A 267 -11.03 -9.36 10.51
N GLY A 268 -11.21 -10.11 9.42
CA GLY A 268 -12.42 -10.90 9.14
C GLY A 268 -13.61 -10.04 8.69
N VAL A 269 -13.38 -8.83 8.21
CA VAL A 269 -14.42 -7.95 7.67
C VAL A 269 -14.55 -8.18 6.16
N PRO A 270 -15.74 -8.58 5.66
CA PRO A 270 -15.98 -8.70 4.23
C PRO A 270 -15.93 -7.32 3.55
N VAL A 271 -15.53 -7.34 2.28
CA VAL A 271 -15.41 -6.13 1.47
C VAL A 271 -16.46 -6.14 0.37
N VAL A 272 -17.10 -4.99 0.12
CA VAL A 272 -17.86 -4.75 -1.11
C VAL A 272 -17.07 -3.73 -1.93
N ALA A 273 -16.56 -4.16 -3.07
CA ALA A 273 -15.66 -3.35 -3.89
C ALA A 273 -16.14 -3.24 -5.34
N MET A 274 -15.92 -2.08 -5.99
CA MET A 274 -15.99 -2.02 -7.44
C MET A 274 -14.97 -2.97 -8.05
N ASP A 275 -15.35 -3.73 -9.09
CA ASP A 275 -14.44 -4.64 -9.81
C ASP A 275 -13.50 -3.86 -10.74
N LEU A 276 -12.61 -3.07 -10.14
CA LEU A 276 -11.68 -2.19 -10.83
C LEU A 276 -10.22 -2.41 -10.36
N GLY A 277 -9.34 -2.67 -11.32
CA GLY A 277 -7.92 -2.86 -11.05
C GLY A 277 -7.67 -4.12 -10.23
N SER A 278 -6.93 -4.00 -9.13
CA SER A 278 -6.53 -5.13 -8.28
C SER A 278 -7.62 -5.65 -7.35
N CYS A 279 -8.82 -5.09 -7.35
CA CYS A 279 -9.89 -5.54 -6.44
C CYS A 279 -10.16 -7.05 -6.58
N ALA A 280 -10.23 -7.58 -7.81
CA ALA A 280 -10.41 -9.02 -8.07
C ALA A 280 -9.18 -9.87 -7.71
N GLU A 281 -7.99 -9.28 -7.59
CA GLU A 281 -6.80 -9.98 -7.13
C GLU A 281 -6.81 -10.15 -5.60
N VAL A 282 -7.31 -9.14 -4.87
CA VAL A 282 -7.36 -9.15 -3.40
C VAL A 282 -8.61 -9.83 -2.87
N ILE A 283 -9.78 -9.53 -3.43
CA ILE A 283 -11.06 -10.07 -2.99
C ILE A 283 -11.43 -11.30 -3.83
N GLU A 284 -11.78 -12.38 -3.16
CA GLU A 284 -12.35 -13.58 -3.76
C GLU A 284 -13.88 -13.45 -3.69
N ASP A 285 -14.50 -13.18 -4.86
CA ASP A 285 -15.93 -12.90 -4.96
C ASP A 285 -16.78 -14.03 -4.37
N GLY A 286 -17.77 -13.67 -3.55
CA GLY A 286 -18.65 -14.58 -2.83
C GLY A 286 -17.97 -15.34 -1.67
N ARG A 287 -16.67 -15.13 -1.40
CA ARG A 287 -15.95 -15.84 -0.34
C ARG A 287 -15.28 -14.92 0.69
N THR A 288 -14.69 -13.81 0.25
CA THR A 288 -14.06 -12.84 1.16
C THR A 288 -14.67 -11.44 1.04
N GLY A 289 -15.65 -11.29 0.17
CA GLY A 289 -16.38 -10.08 -0.13
C GLY A 289 -17.17 -10.25 -1.43
N PHE A 290 -17.62 -9.14 -1.98
CA PHE A 290 -18.35 -9.11 -3.25
C PHE A 290 -17.74 -8.06 -4.17
N LEU A 291 -17.55 -8.44 -5.43
CA LEU A 291 -17.17 -7.54 -6.51
C LEU A 291 -18.43 -7.07 -7.22
N VAL A 292 -18.56 -5.79 -7.48
CA VAL A 292 -19.74 -5.16 -8.03
C VAL A 292 -19.38 -4.12 -9.08
N ASP A 293 -20.28 -3.85 -10.03
CA ASP A 293 -20.10 -2.82 -11.05
C ASP A 293 -20.91 -1.55 -10.78
N THR A 294 -21.93 -1.64 -9.92
CA THR A 294 -22.90 -0.56 -9.68
C THR A 294 -23.27 -0.43 -8.20
N VAL A 295 -23.77 0.76 -7.84
CA VAL A 295 -24.33 1.02 -6.49
C VAL A 295 -25.52 0.09 -6.16
N PRO A 296 -26.48 -0.17 -7.07
CA PRO A 296 -27.55 -1.15 -6.79
C PRO A 296 -27.03 -2.55 -6.47
N GLU A 297 -26.01 -3.03 -7.19
CA GLU A 297 -25.36 -4.32 -6.88
C GLU A 297 -24.64 -4.29 -5.53
N ALA A 298 -24.00 -3.18 -5.18
CA ALA A 298 -23.39 -3.02 -3.86
C ALA A 298 -24.44 -3.13 -2.75
N VAL A 299 -25.63 -2.53 -2.94
CA VAL A 299 -26.76 -2.67 -1.98
C VAL A 299 -27.22 -4.13 -1.88
N GLN A 300 -27.39 -4.83 -3.00
CA GLN A 300 -27.75 -6.26 -3.01
C GLN A 300 -26.68 -7.14 -2.33
N ALA A 301 -25.40 -6.83 -2.52
CA ALA A 301 -24.30 -7.54 -1.87
C ALA A 301 -24.37 -7.43 -0.34
N LEU A 302 -24.87 -6.32 0.21
CA LEU A 302 -25.04 -6.16 1.66
C LEU A 302 -26.03 -7.17 2.26
N GLU A 303 -27.04 -7.60 1.52
CA GLU A 303 -28.02 -8.61 1.96
C GLU A 303 -27.36 -9.99 2.09
N ARG A 304 -26.32 -10.25 1.34
CA ARG A 304 -25.58 -11.52 1.24
C ARG A 304 -24.36 -11.61 2.15
N LEU A 305 -24.01 -10.57 2.90
CA LEU A 305 -22.83 -10.56 3.78
C LEU A 305 -22.81 -11.69 4.82
N GLY A 306 -23.96 -12.27 5.14
CA GLY A 306 -24.06 -13.46 6.02
C GLY A 306 -23.48 -14.75 5.41
N GLU A 307 -23.24 -14.78 4.09
CA GLU A 307 -22.63 -15.91 3.39
C GLU A 307 -21.10 -15.94 3.58
N ILE A 308 -20.48 -14.81 3.96
CA ILE A 308 -19.02 -14.65 4.06
C ILE A 308 -18.54 -15.12 5.44
N ASP A 309 -17.63 -16.09 5.45
CA ASP A 309 -16.95 -16.54 6.66
C ASP A 309 -15.77 -15.61 6.99
N PRO A 310 -15.77 -14.96 8.18
CA PRO A 310 -14.64 -14.14 8.62
C PRO A 310 -13.30 -14.87 8.66
N ALA A 311 -13.32 -16.18 8.96
CA ALA A 311 -12.11 -17.00 8.97
C ALA A 311 -11.55 -17.20 7.56
N ALA A 312 -12.41 -17.33 6.55
CA ALA A 312 -11.97 -17.40 5.14
C ALA A 312 -11.32 -16.11 4.67
N CYS A 313 -11.85 -14.95 5.09
CA CYS A 313 -11.24 -13.65 4.82
C CYS A 313 -9.80 -13.60 5.35
N ARG A 314 -9.60 -13.90 6.63
CA ARG A 314 -8.28 -13.91 7.27
C ARG A 314 -7.33 -14.93 6.65
N GLU A 315 -7.82 -16.13 6.34
CA GLU A 315 -7.00 -17.18 5.73
C GLU A 315 -6.47 -16.80 4.36
N ARG A 316 -7.27 -16.11 3.54
CA ARG A 316 -6.79 -15.55 2.26
C ARG A 316 -5.62 -14.61 2.47
N VAL A 317 -5.74 -13.66 3.41
CA VAL A 317 -4.65 -12.72 3.72
C VAL A 317 -3.42 -13.46 4.24
N ARG A 318 -3.60 -14.41 5.16
CA ARG A 318 -2.49 -15.20 5.71
C ARG A 318 -1.68 -15.91 4.60
N ARG A 319 -2.37 -16.45 3.60
CA ARG A 319 -1.73 -17.22 2.53
C ARG A 319 -1.09 -16.36 1.45
N GLN A 320 -1.71 -15.25 1.08
CA GLN A 320 -1.31 -14.49 -0.12
C GLN A 320 -0.79 -13.08 0.17
N PHE A 321 -1.26 -12.48 1.27
CA PHE A 321 -1.00 -11.08 1.58
C PHE A 321 -0.40 -10.89 2.98
N SER A 322 0.22 -11.92 3.57
CA SER A 322 1.01 -11.78 4.79
C SER A 322 2.38 -11.16 4.49
N ILE A 323 3.02 -10.57 5.50
CA ILE A 323 4.42 -10.14 5.38
C ILE A 323 5.31 -11.30 4.93
N ASP A 324 5.12 -12.50 5.47
CA ASP A 324 5.92 -13.67 5.07
C ASP A 324 5.77 -13.99 3.58
N ALA A 325 4.55 -14.00 3.04
CA ALA A 325 4.30 -14.23 1.62
C ALA A 325 4.96 -13.15 0.74
N MET A 326 4.88 -11.88 1.17
CA MET A 326 5.55 -10.77 0.49
C MET A 326 7.08 -10.95 0.49
N ILE A 327 7.68 -11.27 1.64
CA ILE A 327 9.12 -11.44 1.76
C ILE A 327 9.62 -12.66 0.97
N ASP A 328 8.89 -13.77 0.95
CA ASP A 328 9.18 -14.92 0.09
C ASP A 328 9.28 -14.50 -1.39
N GLY A 329 8.33 -13.66 -1.83
CA GLY A 329 8.33 -13.09 -3.18
C GLY A 329 9.58 -12.24 -3.46
N TYR A 330 9.91 -11.31 -2.56
CA TYR A 330 11.10 -10.45 -2.73
C TYR A 330 12.40 -11.21 -2.63
N GLU A 331 12.55 -12.19 -1.73
CA GLU A 331 13.74 -13.04 -1.69
C GLU A 331 13.95 -13.80 -3.00
N GLY A 332 12.88 -14.27 -3.64
CA GLY A 332 12.91 -14.86 -4.99
C GLY A 332 13.41 -13.88 -6.04
N VAL A 333 12.91 -12.64 -6.02
CA VAL A 333 13.34 -11.57 -6.93
C VAL A 333 14.81 -11.20 -6.69
N TYR A 334 15.25 -11.05 -5.45
CA TYR A 334 16.63 -10.72 -5.11
C TYR A 334 17.60 -11.79 -5.60
N ARG A 335 17.25 -13.07 -5.41
CA ARG A 335 18.04 -14.20 -5.94
C ARG A 335 18.20 -14.11 -7.45
N THR A 336 17.11 -13.87 -8.17
CA THR A 336 17.13 -13.70 -9.63
C THR A 336 18.03 -12.53 -10.07
N ILE A 337 18.01 -11.42 -9.33
CA ILE A 337 18.89 -10.27 -9.61
C ILE A 337 20.35 -10.65 -9.39
N PHE A 338 20.69 -11.27 -8.27
CA PHE A 338 22.07 -11.64 -7.96
C PHE A 338 22.65 -12.67 -8.94
N GLU A 339 21.84 -13.61 -9.42
CA GLU A 339 22.21 -14.57 -10.47
C GLU A 339 22.53 -13.82 -11.77
N ARG A 340 21.65 -12.94 -12.26
CA ARG A 340 21.86 -12.14 -13.47
C ARG A 340 23.08 -11.23 -13.39
N GLU A 341 23.30 -10.57 -12.26
CA GLU A 341 24.47 -9.70 -12.06
C GLU A 341 25.76 -10.50 -11.89
N GLY A 342 25.72 -11.73 -11.36
CA GLY A 342 26.85 -12.65 -11.32
C GLY A 342 27.30 -13.08 -12.73
N GLU A 343 26.35 -13.38 -13.61
CA GLU A 343 26.61 -13.73 -15.01
C GLU A 343 27.17 -12.56 -15.84
N ARG A 344 26.76 -11.32 -15.55
CA ARG A 344 27.27 -10.12 -16.24
C ARG A 344 28.69 -9.73 -15.80
N GLY A 345 29.13 -10.18 -14.63
CA GLY A 345 30.45 -9.90 -14.07
C GLY A 345 31.50 -10.97 -14.33
N ALA A 346 31.09 -12.12 -14.90
CA ALA A 346 31.96 -13.21 -15.30
C ALA A 346 32.34 -13.10 -16.79
#